data_a30848586cb11d5582cb852b28927074
#
_entry.id   a30848586cb11d5582cb852b28927074
#
_cell.length_a   1.000
_cell.length_b   1.000
_cell.length_c   1.000
_cell.angle_alpha   90.00
_cell.angle_beta   90.00
_cell.angle_gamma   90.00
#
_symmetry.space_group_name_H-M   'P 1'
#
loop_
_entity.id
_entity.type
_entity.pdbx_description
1 polymer ?
#
loop_
_entity_poly.entity_id
_entity_poly.type
_entity_poly.pdbx_seq_one_letter_code
_entity_poly.pdbx_strand_id
1 'polypeptide(L)'
;MLFRSTDAFDRFGSALGLHGDRLAVGAPGEASATGAQSDDAEPEAGAAYLFERRGGAWSQEAYLKSAETGDDDVFGSALALRDDALAVGAPGEDSAATGVGGDPTDDTAGDAGAVWLFLRDDDGDWNLEAYLKAANAGADDRFGSAVAIGAESLAAGAPGEASAATGEGGDAADDSAPGAGAVYRFR
;
A
#
# COMPACT_ATOMS: atom_id res chain seq x y z
N MET A 1 -5.47 1.19 -25.87
CA MET A 1 -6.51 1.25 -24.83
C MET A 1 -6.03 2.24 -23.77
N LEU A 2 -6.92 3.03 -23.17
CA LEU A 2 -6.57 4.00 -22.14
C LEU A 2 -7.40 3.70 -20.89
N PHE A 3 -6.71 3.45 -19.77
CA PHE A 3 -7.32 3.41 -18.45
C PHE A 3 -7.22 4.80 -17.84
N ARG A 4 -8.21 5.21 -17.05
CA ARG A 4 -8.16 6.48 -16.30
C ARG A 4 -9.11 6.41 -15.10
N SER A 5 -8.80 7.15 -14.03
CA SER A 5 -9.77 7.57 -13.04
C SER A 5 -10.68 8.68 -13.60
N THR A 6 -11.69 9.08 -12.86
CA THR A 6 -12.67 10.05 -13.32
C THR A 6 -12.38 11.46 -12.87
N ASP A 7 -11.56 11.65 -11.82
CA ASP A 7 -11.42 12.92 -11.13
C ASP A 7 -10.04 13.55 -11.26
N ALA A 8 -9.99 14.86 -11.03
CA ALA A 8 -8.76 15.63 -11.14
C ALA A 8 -7.87 15.36 -9.92
N PHE A 9 -6.57 15.27 -10.16
CA PHE A 9 -5.54 15.06 -9.14
C PHE A 9 -5.43 13.65 -8.56
N ASP A 10 -6.22 12.67 -8.98
CA ASP A 10 -6.13 11.26 -8.54
C ASP A 10 -4.74 10.64 -8.75
N ARG A 11 -3.93 11.21 -9.63
CA ARG A 11 -2.60 10.69 -10.00
C ARG A 11 -2.65 9.22 -10.48
N PHE A 12 -3.76 8.80 -11.12
CA PHE A 12 -3.92 7.45 -11.66
C PHE A 12 -2.75 7.06 -12.57
N GLY A 13 -2.11 5.94 -12.28
CA GLY A 13 -0.91 5.48 -12.98
C GLY A 13 0.40 5.79 -12.26
N SER A 14 0.36 6.31 -11.01
CA SER A 14 1.57 6.58 -10.22
C SER A 14 2.35 5.32 -9.90
N ALA A 15 1.67 4.20 -9.68
CA ALA A 15 2.27 2.89 -9.51
C ALA A 15 1.58 1.86 -10.41
N LEU A 16 2.33 0.88 -10.88
CA LEU A 16 1.84 -0.18 -11.77
C LEU A 16 2.37 -1.55 -11.33
N GLY A 17 1.49 -2.54 -11.27
CA GLY A 17 1.82 -3.95 -11.11
C GLY A 17 1.22 -4.77 -12.25
N LEU A 18 2.03 -5.51 -13.02
CA LEU A 18 1.54 -6.34 -14.10
C LEU A 18 1.97 -7.79 -13.88
N HIS A 19 1.00 -8.69 -13.81
CA HIS A 19 1.25 -10.13 -13.76
C HIS A 19 0.25 -10.90 -14.62
N GLY A 20 0.75 -11.63 -15.63
CA GLY A 20 -0.10 -12.35 -16.57
C GLY A 20 -1.09 -11.44 -17.29
N ASP A 21 -2.36 -11.72 -17.12
CA ASP A 21 -3.48 -10.97 -17.68
C ASP A 21 -4.11 -9.97 -16.67
N ARG A 22 -3.43 -9.66 -15.57
CA ARG A 22 -3.89 -8.67 -14.60
C ARG A 22 -2.95 -7.48 -14.49
N LEU A 23 -3.54 -6.30 -14.34
CA LEU A 23 -2.86 -5.02 -14.15
C LEU A 23 -3.44 -4.34 -12.91
N ALA A 24 -2.57 -4.04 -11.95
CA ALA A 24 -2.89 -3.15 -10.84
C ALA A 24 -2.39 -1.73 -11.17
N VAL A 25 -3.18 -0.71 -10.81
CA VAL A 25 -2.88 0.71 -11.05
C VAL A 25 -3.15 1.49 -9.78
N GLY A 26 -2.16 2.21 -9.29
CA GLY A 26 -2.28 3.09 -8.14
C GLY A 26 -2.74 4.50 -8.53
N ALA A 27 -3.57 5.07 -7.67
CA ALA A 27 -4.07 6.44 -7.74
C ALA A 27 -4.01 7.07 -6.34
N PRO A 28 -2.81 7.48 -5.87
CA PRO A 28 -2.62 7.92 -4.49
C PRO A 28 -3.28 9.27 -4.17
N GLY A 29 -3.70 10.02 -5.17
CA GLY A 29 -4.43 11.29 -4.98
C GLY A 29 -5.95 11.13 -5.00
N GLU A 30 -6.46 9.91 -5.15
CA GLU A 30 -7.89 9.64 -5.17
C GLU A 30 -8.51 9.93 -3.80
N ALA A 31 -9.64 10.69 -3.78
CA ALA A 31 -10.16 11.36 -2.58
C ALA A 31 -11.37 10.65 -1.93
N SER A 32 -11.68 9.43 -2.32
CA SER A 32 -12.83 8.71 -1.79
C SER A 32 -12.59 8.20 -0.36
N ALA A 33 -13.53 8.49 0.54
CA ALA A 33 -13.62 7.90 1.87
C ALA A 33 -14.24 6.49 1.85
N THR A 34 -14.82 6.09 0.73
CA THR A 34 -15.60 4.85 0.61
C THR A 34 -15.16 4.01 -0.58
N GLY A 35 -15.81 2.86 -0.78
CA GLY A 35 -15.64 2.06 -2.00
C GLY A 35 -16.29 2.66 -3.25
N ALA A 36 -16.84 3.87 -3.20
CA ALA A 36 -17.47 4.54 -4.34
C ALA A 36 -16.51 5.55 -4.99
N GLN A 37 -16.09 5.30 -6.23
CA GLN A 37 -15.16 6.14 -6.99
C GLN A 37 -15.62 7.59 -7.24
N SER A 38 -16.82 7.95 -6.83
CA SER A 38 -17.41 9.31 -6.99
C SER A 38 -17.55 10.07 -5.67
N ASP A 39 -16.96 9.54 -4.62
CA ASP A 39 -16.91 10.16 -3.30
C ASP A 39 -15.57 10.90 -3.15
N ASP A 40 -15.59 12.20 -2.82
CA ASP A 40 -14.42 13.06 -2.71
C ASP A 40 -14.27 13.61 -1.28
N ALA A 41 -14.61 12.80 -0.25
CA ALA A 41 -14.68 13.26 1.14
C ALA A 41 -13.32 13.26 1.87
N GLU A 42 -12.36 12.44 1.42
CA GLU A 42 -11.06 12.24 2.09
C GLU A 42 -9.90 12.54 1.13
N PRO A 43 -9.34 13.75 1.13
CA PRO A 43 -8.26 14.15 0.23
C PRO A 43 -7.05 13.21 0.31
N GLU A 44 -6.52 12.82 -0.85
CA GLU A 44 -5.33 11.96 -0.98
C GLU A 44 -5.38 10.65 -0.17
N ALA A 45 -6.57 10.15 0.20
CA ALA A 45 -6.71 8.84 0.83
C ALA A 45 -6.17 7.70 -0.06
N GLY A 46 -6.26 7.88 -1.36
CA GLY A 46 -5.69 6.99 -2.37
C GLY A 46 -6.53 5.77 -2.70
N ALA A 47 -6.26 5.16 -3.85
CA ALA A 47 -6.93 3.93 -4.31
C ALA A 47 -6.01 3.03 -5.15
N ALA A 48 -6.38 1.75 -5.26
CA ALA A 48 -5.81 0.82 -6.21
C ALA A 48 -6.90 0.22 -7.11
N TYR A 49 -6.66 0.21 -8.40
CA TYR A 49 -7.55 -0.34 -9.42
C TYR A 49 -6.96 -1.62 -9.98
N LEU A 50 -7.78 -2.64 -10.12
CA LEU A 50 -7.40 -3.88 -10.78
C LEU A 50 -8.17 -4.03 -12.09
N PHE A 51 -7.45 -4.46 -13.11
CA PHE A 51 -7.98 -4.75 -14.44
C PHE A 51 -7.58 -6.15 -14.86
N GLU A 52 -8.47 -6.87 -15.50
CA GLU A 52 -8.21 -8.18 -16.10
C GLU A 52 -8.40 -8.14 -17.60
N ARG A 53 -7.55 -8.88 -18.32
CA ARG A 53 -7.64 -9.07 -19.76
C ARG A 53 -8.26 -10.43 -20.07
N ARG A 54 -9.45 -10.41 -20.65
CA ARG A 54 -10.15 -11.62 -21.14
C ARG A 54 -10.44 -11.49 -22.64
N GLY A 55 -10.05 -12.49 -23.43
CA GLY A 55 -10.29 -12.49 -24.87
C GLY A 55 -9.65 -11.30 -25.61
N GLY A 56 -8.55 -10.75 -25.09
CA GLY A 56 -7.86 -9.59 -25.64
C GLY A 56 -8.45 -8.23 -25.23
N ALA A 57 -9.56 -8.19 -24.50
CA ALA A 57 -10.15 -6.96 -23.95
C ALA A 57 -9.84 -6.82 -22.45
N TRP A 58 -9.54 -5.61 -22.01
CA TRP A 58 -9.36 -5.27 -20.61
C TRP A 58 -10.66 -4.75 -20.02
N SER A 59 -10.97 -5.17 -18.78
CA SER A 59 -12.08 -4.66 -17.97
C SER A 59 -11.61 -4.44 -16.54
N GLN A 60 -12.20 -3.47 -15.86
CA GLN A 60 -11.96 -3.29 -14.43
C GLN A 60 -12.51 -4.51 -13.68
N GLU A 61 -11.69 -5.11 -12.83
CA GLU A 61 -12.01 -6.26 -11.99
C GLU A 61 -12.37 -5.79 -10.57
N ALA A 62 -11.55 -4.87 -10.00
CA ALA A 62 -11.77 -4.37 -8.64
C ALA A 62 -11.36 -2.89 -8.50
N TYR A 63 -11.90 -2.25 -7.48
CA TYR A 63 -11.50 -0.98 -6.91
C TYR A 63 -11.28 -1.19 -5.41
N LEU A 64 -10.06 -0.93 -4.94
CA LEU A 64 -9.63 -1.23 -3.58
C LEU A 64 -9.23 0.05 -2.86
N LYS A 65 -9.62 0.10 -1.60
CA LYS A 65 -9.26 1.12 -0.61
C LYS A 65 -8.58 0.47 0.59
N SER A 66 -7.90 1.24 1.41
CA SER A 66 -7.57 0.86 2.80
C SER A 66 -8.85 0.52 3.57
N ALA A 67 -8.74 -0.30 4.60
CA ALA A 67 -9.88 -0.61 5.47
C ALA A 67 -10.32 0.60 6.32
N GLU A 68 -9.34 1.44 6.69
CA GLU A 68 -9.55 2.77 7.24
C GLU A 68 -8.89 3.76 6.28
N THR A 69 -9.62 4.79 5.88
CA THR A 69 -9.15 5.84 4.99
C THR A 69 -8.87 7.09 5.79
N GLY A 70 -7.66 7.61 5.70
CA GLY A 70 -7.26 8.88 6.27
C GLY A 70 -6.87 9.88 5.19
N ASP A 71 -6.99 11.17 5.50
CA ASP A 71 -6.44 12.26 4.69
C ASP A 71 -4.93 12.02 4.53
N ASP A 72 -4.40 12.17 3.33
CA ASP A 72 -2.98 12.04 3.00
C ASP A 72 -2.35 10.65 3.22
N ASP A 73 -3.12 9.57 3.42
CA ASP A 73 -2.62 8.19 3.50
C ASP A 73 -1.89 7.74 2.23
N VAL A 74 -2.28 8.31 1.10
CA VAL A 74 -1.74 8.04 -0.24
C VAL A 74 -1.68 6.55 -0.60
N PHE A 75 -2.71 5.79 -0.20
CA PHE A 75 -2.86 4.37 -0.55
C PHE A 75 -2.75 4.17 -2.07
N GLY A 76 -1.99 3.19 -2.51
CA GLY A 76 -1.71 2.99 -3.93
C GLY A 76 -0.44 3.69 -4.44
N SER A 77 0.35 4.30 -3.54
CA SER A 77 1.65 4.91 -3.89
C SER A 77 2.66 3.87 -4.37
N ALA A 78 2.59 2.65 -3.87
CA ALA A 78 3.40 1.52 -4.33
C ALA A 78 2.54 0.27 -4.48
N LEU A 79 2.81 -0.55 -5.50
CA LEU A 79 2.07 -1.77 -5.81
C LEU A 79 3.00 -2.92 -6.16
N ALA A 80 2.70 -4.11 -5.65
CA ALA A 80 3.29 -5.35 -6.13
C ALA A 80 2.19 -6.39 -6.36
N LEU A 81 2.04 -6.84 -7.60
CA LEU A 81 1.05 -7.83 -8.01
C LEU A 81 1.75 -9.13 -8.41
N ARG A 82 1.31 -10.23 -7.85
CA ARG A 82 1.78 -11.57 -8.20
C ARG A 82 0.67 -12.60 -8.02
N ASP A 83 0.38 -13.36 -9.05
CA ASP A 83 -0.68 -14.37 -9.07
C ASP A 83 -2.02 -13.78 -8.56
N ASP A 84 -2.55 -14.27 -7.46
CA ASP A 84 -3.75 -13.79 -6.79
C ASP A 84 -3.44 -12.95 -5.52
N ALA A 85 -2.24 -12.36 -5.44
CA ALA A 85 -1.82 -11.50 -4.32
C ALA A 85 -1.44 -10.09 -4.79
N LEU A 86 -1.95 -9.07 -4.10
CA LEU A 86 -1.62 -7.65 -4.30
C LEU A 86 -1.20 -7.02 -2.98
N ALA A 87 0.02 -6.48 -2.92
CA ALA A 87 0.44 -5.59 -1.85
C ALA A 87 0.30 -4.14 -2.31
N VAL A 88 -0.26 -3.30 -1.43
CA VAL A 88 -0.49 -1.88 -1.67
C VAL A 88 0.14 -1.08 -0.54
N GLY A 89 1.04 -0.18 -0.88
CA GLY A 89 1.67 0.74 0.06
C GLY A 89 0.84 2.01 0.27
N ALA A 90 0.78 2.45 1.53
CA ALA A 90 0.18 3.69 2.03
C ALA A 90 1.21 4.37 2.95
N PRO A 91 2.21 5.07 2.41
CA PRO A 91 3.31 5.62 3.21
C PRO A 91 2.92 6.81 4.10
N GLY A 92 1.77 7.42 3.88
CA GLY A 92 1.24 8.49 4.73
C GLY A 92 0.33 7.99 5.86
N GLU A 93 0.09 6.70 5.98
CA GLU A 93 -0.78 6.15 7.04
C GLU A 93 -0.17 6.36 8.43
N ASP A 94 -1.00 6.80 9.42
CA ASP A 94 -0.56 7.47 10.65
C ASP A 94 -0.54 6.58 11.92
N SER A 95 -0.83 5.28 11.79
CA SER A 95 -0.89 4.39 12.96
C SER A 95 0.49 4.09 13.56
N ALA A 96 0.58 4.16 14.88
CA ALA A 96 1.74 3.67 15.66
C ALA A 96 1.71 2.14 15.88
N ALA A 97 0.76 1.42 15.31
CA ALA A 97 0.73 -0.04 15.37
C ALA A 97 2.00 -0.66 14.78
N THR A 98 2.35 -1.86 15.21
CA THR A 98 3.56 -2.55 14.77
C THR A 98 3.27 -3.98 14.34
N GLY A 99 4.00 -4.51 13.35
CA GLY A 99 3.91 -5.89 12.90
C GLY A 99 2.68 -6.16 12.04
N VAL A 100 1.98 -7.26 12.29
CA VAL A 100 0.83 -7.73 11.49
C VAL A 100 -0.46 -7.62 12.28
N GLY A 101 -1.52 -7.04 11.68
CA GLY A 101 -2.87 -7.00 12.27
C GLY A 101 -3.02 -6.01 13.44
N GLY A 102 -2.26 -4.92 13.41
CA GLY A 102 -2.42 -3.81 14.35
C GLY A 102 -3.73 -3.04 14.14
N ASP A 103 -3.94 -1.98 14.93
CA ASP A 103 -5.10 -1.11 14.84
C ASP A 103 -4.85 0.00 13.81
N PRO A 104 -5.52 -0.02 12.64
CA PRO A 104 -5.35 1.01 11.63
C PRO A 104 -6.12 2.31 11.94
N THR A 105 -6.91 2.36 13.03
CA THR A 105 -7.62 3.57 13.47
C THR A 105 -6.80 4.43 14.44
N ASP A 106 -5.58 4.01 14.75
CA ASP A 106 -4.64 4.75 15.59
C ASP A 106 -3.86 5.75 14.74
N ASP A 107 -4.03 7.04 14.94
CA ASP A 107 -3.41 8.13 14.17
C ASP A 107 -2.30 8.83 15.00
N THR A 108 -1.54 8.09 15.81
CA THR A 108 -0.59 8.69 16.76
C THR A 108 0.85 8.77 16.26
N ALA A 109 1.15 8.26 15.06
CA ALA A 109 2.48 8.29 14.43
C ALA A 109 2.41 8.77 12.96
N GLY A 110 2.31 10.09 12.77
CA GLY A 110 2.17 10.70 11.44
C GLY A 110 3.19 10.19 10.43
N ASP A 111 2.73 9.86 9.22
CA ASP A 111 3.54 9.29 8.13
C ASP A 111 4.36 8.03 8.53
N ALA A 112 3.91 7.22 9.49
CA ALA A 112 4.61 5.97 9.83
C ALA A 112 4.54 4.96 8.69
N GLY A 113 3.43 4.98 7.97
CA GLY A 113 3.16 4.21 6.78
C GLY A 113 2.70 2.76 7.01
N ALA A 114 2.00 2.22 6.04
CA ALA A 114 1.45 0.87 6.07
C ALA A 114 1.57 0.12 4.73
N VAL A 115 1.38 -1.20 4.78
CA VAL A 115 1.14 -2.03 3.60
C VAL A 115 -0.11 -2.88 3.84
N TRP A 116 -1.00 -2.87 2.86
CA TRP A 116 -2.21 -3.67 2.82
C TRP A 116 -2.03 -4.83 1.84
N LEU A 117 -2.20 -6.07 2.32
CA LEU A 117 -2.13 -7.27 1.49
C LEU A 117 -3.53 -7.73 1.17
N PHE A 118 -3.84 -7.87 -0.10
CA PHE A 118 -5.10 -8.42 -0.59
C PHE A 118 -4.84 -9.75 -1.29
N LEU A 119 -5.75 -10.71 -1.06
CA LEU A 119 -5.78 -11.97 -1.79
C LEU A 119 -7.08 -12.10 -2.57
N ARG A 120 -6.96 -12.65 -3.76
CA ARG A 120 -8.10 -12.96 -4.62
C ARG A 120 -8.58 -14.38 -4.33
N ASP A 121 -9.87 -14.53 -4.07
CA ASP A 121 -10.48 -15.84 -3.83
C ASP A 121 -10.89 -16.57 -5.13
N ASP A 122 -11.43 -17.79 -4.98
CA ASP A 122 -11.85 -18.63 -6.10
C ASP A 122 -13.08 -18.06 -6.84
N ASP A 123 -13.88 -17.20 -6.21
CA ASP A 123 -15.03 -16.52 -6.81
C ASP A 123 -14.58 -15.28 -7.61
N GLY A 124 -13.34 -14.85 -7.43
CA GLY A 124 -12.73 -13.74 -8.13
C GLY A 124 -12.74 -12.43 -7.36
N ASP A 125 -13.15 -12.44 -6.11
CA ASP A 125 -13.21 -11.27 -5.26
C ASP A 125 -11.86 -11.03 -4.56
N TRP A 126 -11.45 -9.75 -4.48
CA TRP A 126 -10.23 -9.34 -3.78
C TRP A 126 -10.57 -8.98 -2.34
N ASN A 127 -10.03 -9.74 -1.39
CA ASN A 127 -10.29 -9.61 0.03
C ASN A 127 -9.02 -9.14 0.77
N LEU A 128 -9.20 -8.26 1.76
CA LEU A 128 -8.11 -7.88 2.66
C LEU A 128 -7.67 -9.10 3.48
N GLU A 129 -6.40 -9.47 3.36
CA GLU A 129 -5.78 -10.57 4.11
C GLU A 129 -5.01 -10.05 5.32
N ALA A 130 -4.23 -8.96 5.15
CA ALA A 130 -3.40 -8.45 6.23
C ALA A 130 -3.16 -6.93 6.11
N TYR A 131 -3.09 -6.29 7.28
CA TYR A 131 -2.54 -4.97 7.50
C TYR A 131 -1.16 -5.13 8.12
N LEU A 132 -0.14 -4.52 7.50
CA LEU A 132 1.27 -4.69 7.84
C LEU A 132 1.91 -3.35 8.18
N LYS A 133 2.65 -3.33 9.28
CA LYS A 133 3.44 -2.20 9.77
C LYS A 133 4.90 -2.60 9.97
N ALA A 134 5.79 -1.64 10.02
CA ALA A 134 7.14 -1.85 10.50
C ALA A 134 7.12 -2.40 11.95
N ALA A 135 8.09 -3.23 12.31
CA ALA A 135 8.17 -3.77 13.67
C ALA A 135 8.49 -2.70 14.73
N ASN A 136 9.01 -1.55 14.29
CA ASN A 136 9.38 -0.38 15.07
C ASN A 136 8.82 0.89 14.45
N ALA A 137 7.57 0.87 13.98
CA ALA A 137 6.93 2.00 13.30
C ALA A 137 7.14 3.31 14.07
N GLY A 138 7.71 4.29 13.41
CA GLY A 138 7.96 5.64 13.91
C GLY A 138 7.37 6.68 12.97
N ALA A 139 7.10 7.87 13.48
CA ALA A 139 6.64 8.99 12.68
C ALA A 139 7.66 9.31 11.55
N ASP A 140 7.17 9.66 10.37
CA ASP A 140 7.96 9.97 9.17
C ASP A 140 8.75 8.77 8.58
N ASP A 141 8.58 7.54 9.07
CA ASP A 141 9.29 6.35 8.53
C ASP A 141 8.87 6.00 7.11
N ARG A 142 7.59 6.27 6.77
CA ARG A 142 7.01 6.05 5.44
C ARG A 142 7.12 4.61 4.97
N PHE A 143 6.86 3.67 5.88
CA PHE A 143 6.79 2.26 5.54
C PHE A 143 5.74 2.02 4.43
N GLY A 144 6.06 1.17 3.46
CA GLY A 144 5.20 0.98 2.28
C GLY A 144 5.52 1.90 1.10
N SER A 145 6.54 2.78 1.19
CA SER A 145 7.00 3.60 0.05
C SER A 145 7.46 2.77 -1.15
N ALA A 146 7.90 1.54 -0.92
CA ALA A 146 8.18 0.54 -1.94
C ALA A 146 7.73 -0.84 -1.45
N VAL A 147 7.16 -1.66 -2.34
CA VAL A 147 6.71 -3.02 -2.02
C VAL A 147 7.14 -4.01 -3.08
N ALA A 148 7.39 -5.25 -2.68
CA ALA A 148 7.68 -6.36 -3.58
C ALA A 148 7.11 -7.67 -3.04
N ILE A 149 6.52 -8.51 -3.90
CA ILE A 149 6.00 -9.84 -3.54
C ILE A 149 6.85 -10.92 -4.22
N GLY A 150 7.42 -11.80 -3.41
CA GLY A 150 8.06 -13.05 -3.84
C GLY A 150 7.10 -14.24 -3.76
N ALA A 151 7.62 -15.47 -3.95
CA ALA A 151 6.81 -16.69 -3.86
C ALA A 151 6.29 -16.96 -2.43
N GLU A 152 7.09 -16.62 -1.42
CA GLU A 152 6.82 -16.95 -0.02
C GLU A 152 7.13 -15.76 0.91
N SER A 153 7.22 -14.56 0.37
CA SER A 153 7.59 -13.38 1.15
C SER A 153 7.13 -12.08 0.51
N LEU A 154 6.86 -11.09 1.34
CA LEU A 154 6.64 -9.70 0.98
C LEU A 154 7.78 -8.88 1.57
N ALA A 155 8.28 -7.91 0.82
CA ALA A 155 9.22 -6.90 1.31
C ALA A 155 8.62 -5.50 1.17
N ALA A 156 8.85 -4.66 2.17
CA ALA A 156 8.43 -3.26 2.18
C ALA A 156 9.56 -2.35 2.67
N GLY A 157 9.72 -1.21 2.01
CA GLY A 157 10.71 -0.19 2.33
C GLY A 157 10.13 0.94 3.18
N ALA A 158 10.94 1.44 4.13
CA ALA A 158 10.69 2.61 4.95
C ALA A 158 11.89 3.56 4.80
N PRO A 159 11.86 4.51 3.84
CA PRO A 159 13.01 5.37 3.56
C PRO A 159 13.30 6.41 4.65
N GLY A 160 12.33 6.73 5.52
CA GLY A 160 12.49 7.66 6.62
C GLY A 160 13.04 7.03 7.90
N GLU A 161 13.02 5.71 8.00
CA GLU A 161 13.48 4.97 9.20
C GLU A 161 14.89 5.40 9.62
N ALA A 162 15.10 5.58 10.92
CA ALA A 162 16.20 6.36 11.48
C ALA A 162 17.31 5.54 12.16
N SER A 163 17.29 4.20 12.07
CA SER A 163 18.31 3.37 12.71
C SER A 163 19.67 3.43 11.97
N ALA A 164 20.74 3.58 12.74
CA ALA A 164 22.10 3.40 12.25
C ALA A 164 22.51 1.92 12.21
N ALA A 165 21.67 1.01 12.67
CA ALA A 165 21.93 -0.42 12.66
C ALA A 165 22.09 -0.95 11.25
N THR A 166 23.00 -1.88 11.05
CA THR A 166 23.28 -2.49 9.74
C THR A 166 23.08 -3.99 9.75
N GLY A 167 22.63 -4.55 8.63
CA GLY A 167 22.42 -5.98 8.45
C GLY A 167 21.04 -6.46 8.96
N GLU A 168 20.87 -7.79 8.94
CA GLU A 168 19.61 -8.41 9.39
C GLU A 168 19.56 -8.44 10.92
N GLY A 169 18.45 -7.97 11.51
CA GLY A 169 18.21 -8.01 12.97
C GLY A 169 19.01 -6.98 13.78
N GLY A 170 19.35 -5.84 13.18
CA GLY A 170 19.93 -4.71 13.90
C GLY A 170 18.99 -4.15 14.98
N ASP A 171 19.49 -3.22 15.79
CA ASP A 171 18.69 -2.55 16.84
C ASP A 171 17.67 -1.60 16.18
N ALA A 172 16.43 -2.05 16.11
CA ALA A 172 15.34 -1.29 15.52
C ALA A 172 14.87 -0.11 16.41
N ALA A 173 15.35 0.01 17.65
CA ALA A 173 15.07 1.12 18.54
C ALA A 173 16.15 2.23 18.49
N ASP A 174 17.13 2.09 17.61
CA ASP A 174 18.19 3.08 17.40
C ASP A 174 17.74 4.13 16.38
N ASP A 175 17.46 5.35 16.81
CA ASP A 175 17.05 6.48 15.97
C ASP A 175 18.20 7.47 15.70
N SER A 176 19.44 6.99 15.72
CA SER A 176 20.63 7.86 15.64
C SER A 176 21.01 8.31 14.22
N ALA A 177 20.37 7.78 13.19
CA ALA A 177 20.65 8.07 11.78
C ALA A 177 19.37 8.43 10.98
N PRO A 178 18.79 9.64 11.20
CA PRO A 178 17.56 10.04 10.52
C PRO A 178 17.61 9.86 9.00
N GLY A 179 16.61 9.15 8.43
CA GLY A 179 16.51 8.89 7.00
C GLY A 179 17.54 7.89 6.46
N ALA A 180 18.11 7.03 7.31
CA ALA A 180 18.98 5.95 6.88
C ALA A 180 18.21 4.92 6.02
N GLY A 181 16.95 4.72 6.34
CA GLY A 181 16.02 3.83 5.67
C GLY A 181 16.20 2.35 6.03
N ALA A 182 15.10 1.61 5.95
CA ALA A 182 15.08 0.18 6.22
C ALA A 182 14.24 -0.60 5.20
N VAL A 183 14.44 -1.92 5.16
CA VAL A 183 13.60 -2.87 4.43
C VAL A 183 13.15 -3.96 5.38
N TYR A 184 11.84 -4.17 5.45
CA TYR A 184 11.20 -5.19 6.26
C TYR A 184 10.74 -6.35 5.38
N ARG A 185 10.85 -7.58 5.89
CA ARG A 185 10.44 -8.79 5.19
C ARG A 185 9.44 -9.59 6.03
N PHE A 186 8.31 -9.94 5.42
CA PHE A 186 7.25 -10.78 5.97
C PHE A 186 7.24 -12.14 5.26
N ARG A 187 6.93 -13.21 5.99
CA ARG A 187 6.82 -14.59 5.50
C ARG A 187 5.51 -15.22 5.89
#